data_2f16658a35938618df7daffac45c5336
#
_entry.id   2f16658a35938618df7daffac45c5336
#
_cell.length_a   1.000
_cell.length_b   1.000
_cell.length_c   1.000
_cell.angle_alpha   90.00
_cell.angle_beta   90.00
_cell.angle_gamma   90.00
#
_symmetry.space_group_name_H-M   'P 1'
#
loop_
_entity.id
_entity.type
_entity.pdbx_description
1 polymer ?
#
loop_
_entity_poly.entity_id
_entity_poly.type
_entity_poly.pdbx_seq_one_letter_code
_entity_poly.pdbx_strand_id
1 'polypeptide(L)'
;NNVRYIGIGKPEYVPYGRAAKEVLESLYIFKEISSKLVLSKSVNQVFLMNYFGNLDIGFISKADFISNNKKGKIWEIPHHLYSPIKQDAILLKNGEKKKNAMLFLKFLSSKRTKEKLKKFGYVFD
;
A
#
# COMPACT_ATOMS: atom_id res chain seq x y z
N ASN A 1 -12.65 8.68 22.95
CA ASN A 1 -11.94 8.14 21.80
C ASN A 1 -12.79 7.09 21.09
N ASN A 2 -13.50 7.49 20.02
CA ASN A 2 -14.55 6.65 19.40
C ASN A 2 -14.01 5.75 18.25
N VAL A 3 -12.71 5.52 18.12
CA VAL A 3 -12.13 4.62 17.12
C VAL A 3 -12.34 3.18 17.57
N ARG A 4 -13.10 2.40 16.79
CA ARG A 4 -13.45 0.99 17.08
C ARG A 4 -12.72 0.04 16.12
N TYR A 5 -12.64 0.37 14.85
CA TYR A 5 -12.11 -0.51 13.80
C TYR A 5 -10.98 0.16 13.02
N ILE A 6 -9.81 -0.46 13.04
CA ILE A 6 -8.60 0.00 12.34
C ILE A 6 -8.18 -1.08 11.35
N GLY A 7 -8.30 -0.80 10.05
CA GLY A 7 -7.95 -1.74 9.00
C GLY A 7 -6.48 -1.73 8.64
N ILE A 8 -5.88 -2.92 8.60
CA ILE A 8 -4.54 -3.15 8.05
C ILE A 8 -4.55 -4.38 7.17
N GLY A 9 -3.66 -4.46 6.19
CA GLY A 9 -3.35 -5.73 5.52
C GLY A 9 -2.76 -6.73 6.52
N LYS A 10 -2.95 -8.04 6.30
CA LYS A 10 -2.32 -9.07 7.12
C LYS A 10 -0.80 -8.94 7.04
N PRO A 11 -0.06 -8.64 8.13
CA PRO A 11 1.37 -8.35 8.10
C PRO A 11 2.22 -9.48 7.51
N GLU A 12 1.75 -10.73 7.64
CA GLU A 12 2.47 -11.93 7.17
C GLU A 12 2.50 -12.05 5.64
N TYR A 13 1.52 -11.46 4.93
CA TYR A 13 1.37 -11.64 3.48
C TYR A 13 1.29 -10.33 2.70
N VAL A 14 0.92 -9.24 3.37
CA VAL A 14 0.69 -7.95 2.73
C VAL A 14 1.80 -6.98 3.11
N PRO A 15 2.66 -6.55 2.18
CA PRO A 15 3.75 -5.61 2.48
C PRO A 15 3.29 -4.31 3.16
N TYR A 16 2.16 -3.76 2.73
CA TYR A 16 1.54 -2.59 3.37
C TYR A 16 1.05 -2.88 4.80
N GLY A 17 0.62 -4.12 5.07
CA GLY A 17 0.25 -4.55 6.42
C GLY A 17 1.46 -4.68 7.34
N ARG A 18 2.59 -5.19 6.83
CA ARG A 18 3.86 -5.19 7.54
C ARG A 18 4.29 -3.76 7.89
N ALA A 19 4.27 -2.86 6.90
CA ALA A 19 4.59 -1.45 7.14
C ALA A 19 3.65 -0.79 8.16
N ALA A 20 2.34 -1.07 8.09
CA ALA A 20 1.37 -0.58 9.08
C ALA A 20 1.70 -1.06 10.49
N LYS A 21 2.04 -2.34 10.66
CA LYS A 21 2.49 -2.88 11.94
C LYS A 21 3.75 -2.18 12.45
N GLU A 22 4.76 -2.02 11.60
CA GLU A 22 6.01 -1.33 11.94
C GLU A 22 5.74 0.12 12.42
N VAL A 23 4.84 0.84 11.76
CA VAL A 23 4.41 2.20 12.17
C VAL A 23 3.80 2.17 13.57
N LEU A 24 2.87 1.27 13.82
CA LEU A 24 2.18 1.16 15.11
C LEU A 24 3.13 0.75 16.24
N GLU A 25 4.13 -0.10 15.94
CA GLU A 25 5.19 -0.48 16.86
C GLU A 25 6.15 0.70 17.13
N SER A 26 6.55 1.43 16.09
CA SER A 26 7.41 2.62 16.22
C SER A 26 6.75 3.73 17.04
N LEU A 27 5.43 3.81 17.02
CA LEU A 27 4.64 4.74 17.83
C LEU A 27 4.30 4.19 19.22
N TYR A 28 4.73 2.97 19.57
CA TYR A 28 4.46 2.28 20.84
C TYR A 28 2.98 2.05 21.17
N ILE A 29 2.09 2.05 20.15
CA ILE A 29 0.65 1.90 20.33
C ILE A 29 0.10 0.54 19.85
N PHE A 30 0.93 -0.30 19.19
CA PHE A 30 0.46 -1.56 18.58
C PHE A 30 -0.29 -2.47 19.58
N LYS A 31 0.26 -2.67 20.79
CA LYS A 31 -0.36 -3.52 21.82
C LYS A 31 -1.69 -2.96 22.29
N GLU A 32 -1.77 -1.65 22.50
CA GLU A 32 -2.97 -0.96 23.00
C GLU A 32 -4.15 -1.10 22.03
N ILE A 33 -3.88 -0.99 20.72
CA ILE A 33 -4.94 -1.00 19.70
C ILE A 33 -5.14 -2.37 19.03
N SER A 34 -4.39 -3.40 19.44
CA SER A 34 -4.42 -4.72 18.80
C SER A 34 -5.80 -5.34 18.70
N SER A 35 -6.65 -5.16 19.71
CA SER A 35 -8.04 -5.64 19.75
C SER A 35 -8.97 -4.91 18.77
N LYS A 36 -8.55 -3.78 18.22
CA LYS A 36 -9.31 -2.97 17.25
C LYS A 36 -8.88 -3.25 15.81
N LEU A 37 -7.83 -4.05 15.60
CA LEU A 37 -7.29 -4.31 14.27
C LEU A 37 -8.19 -5.26 13.47
N VAL A 38 -8.57 -4.83 12.28
CA VAL A 38 -9.24 -5.63 11.26
C VAL A 38 -8.25 -6.00 10.19
N LEU A 39 -7.95 -7.31 10.09
CA LEU A 39 -6.94 -7.84 9.17
C LEU A 39 -7.55 -8.20 7.82
N SER A 40 -7.00 -7.65 6.74
CA SER A 40 -7.46 -7.87 5.36
C SER A 40 -6.41 -8.61 4.51
N LYS A 41 -6.88 -9.30 3.47
CA LYS A 41 -6.01 -10.06 2.54
C LYS A 41 -5.23 -9.16 1.57
N SER A 42 -5.60 -7.88 1.43
CA SER A 42 -4.91 -6.91 0.58
C SER A 42 -5.11 -5.48 1.09
N VAL A 43 -4.19 -4.58 0.68
CA VAL A 43 -4.32 -3.14 0.98
C VAL A 43 -5.54 -2.54 0.29
N ASN A 44 -5.87 -2.98 -0.92
CA ASN A 44 -7.07 -2.52 -1.63
C ASN A 44 -8.36 -2.89 -0.90
N GLN A 45 -8.42 -4.07 -0.27
CA GLN A 45 -9.57 -4.44 0.57
C GLN A 45 -9.71 -3.51 1.77
N VAL A 46 -8.60 -3.11 2.42
CA VAL A 46 -8.63 -2.10 3.50
C VAL A 46 -9.21 -0.78 2.98
N PHE A 47 -8.74 -0.34 1.79
CA PHE A 47 -9.25 0.87 1.16
C PHE A 47 -10.77 0.79 0.94
N LEU A 48 -11.28 -0.30 0.34
CA LEU A 48 -12.71 -0.47 0.08
C LEU A 48 -13.54 -0.52 1.37
N MET A 49 -13.08 -1.22 2.40
CA MET A 49 -13.76 -1.27 3.69
C MET A 49 -13.85 0.12 4.34
N ASN A 50 -12.77 0.91 4.25
CA ASN A 50 -12.76 2.29 4.75
C ASN A 50 -13.68 3.19 3.91
N TYR A 51 -13.64 3.06 2.58
CA TYR A 51 -14.48 3.83 1.66
C TYR A 51 -15.97 3.63 1.90
N PHE A 52 -16.39 2.39 2.22
CA PHE A 52 -17.78 2.04 2.54
C PHE A 52 -18.18 2.25 4.01
N GLY A 53 -17.28 2.83 4.83
CA GLY A 53 -17.59 3.16 6.23
C GLY A 53 -17.55 1.98 7.20
N ASN A 54 -16.96 0.84 6.81
CA ASN A 54 -16.80 -0.33 7.65
C ASN A 54 -15.59 -0.23 8.61
N LEU A 55 -14.75 0.78 8.44
CA LEU A 55 -13.59 1.08 9.27
C LEU A 55 -13.59 2.55 9.65
N ASP A 56 -13.15 2.85 10.87
CA ASP A 56 -12.93 4.23 11.31
C ASP A 56 -11.61 4.78 10.78
N ILE A 57 -10.59 3.92 10.69
CA ILE A 57 -9.25 4.24 10.14
C ILE A 57 -8.79 3.06 9.26
N GLY A 58 -8.12 3.36 8.14
CA GLY A 58 -7.51 2.34 7.29
C GLY A 58 -6.09 2.72 6.88
N PHE A 59 -5.14 1.78 7.02
CA PHE A 59 -3.82 1.90 6.42
C PHE A 59 -3.90 1.51 4.95
N ILE A 60 -3.81 2.48 4.07
CA ILE A 60 -4.02 2.33 2.63
C ILE A 60 -2.79 2.75 1.83
N SER A 61 -2.74 2.42 0.55
CA SER A 61 -1.71 2.95 -0.34
C SER A 61 -2.04 4.40 -0.75
N LYS A 62 -1.01 5.21 -0.95
CA LYS A 62 -1.15 6.56 -1.50
C LYS A 62 -1.76 6.52 -2.91
N ALA A 63 -1.46 5.48 -3.67
CA ALA A 63 -2.01 5.28 -5.00
C ALA A 63 -3.53 5.06 -4.98
N ASP A 64 -4.06 4.24 -4.06
CA ASP A 64 -5.50 4.04 -3.91
C ASP A 64 -6.20 5.34 -3.55
N PHE A 65 -5.65 6.12 -2.63
CA PHE A 65 -6.20 7.42 -2.24
C PHE A 65 -6.25 8.40 -3.42
N ILE A 66 -5.16 8.51 -4.19
CA ILE A 66 -5.07 9.41 -5.36
C ILE A 66 -6.04 8.96 -6.46
N SER A 67 -6.08 7.65 -6.77
CA SER A 67 -6.91 7.08 -7.83
C SER A 67 -8.41 7.25 -7.57
N ASN A 68 -8.82 7.36 -6.31
CA ASN A 68 -10.21 7.48 -5.90
C ASN A 68 -10.62 8.91 -5.50
N ASN A 69 -10.06 9.90 -6.18
CA ASN A 69 -10.42 11.32 -6.04
C ASN A 69 -10.13 11.93 -4.66
N LYS A 70 -9.20 11.36 -3.91
CA LYS A 70 -8.71 11.92 -2.64
C LYS A 70 -9.82 12.26 -1.63
N LYS A 71 -10.80 11.39 -1.47
CA LYS A 71 -11.88 11.58 -0.50
C LYS A 71 -11.43 11.18 0.90
N GLY A 72 -11.75 12.00 1.91
CA GLY A 72 -11.47 11.75 3.31
C GLY A 72 -10.27 12.54 3.84
N LYS A 73 -10.02 12.40 5.16
CA LYS A 73 -8.83 12.96 5.82
C LYS A 73 -7.71 11.94 5.77
N ILE A 74 -6.51 12.38 5.46
CA ILE A 74 -5.33 11.51 5.45
C ILE A 74 -4.22 12.07 6.34
N TRP A 75 -3.42 11.16 6.82
CA TRP A 75 -2.11 11.42 7.37
C TRP A 75 -1.07 10.66 6.52
N GLU A 76 -0.18 11.40 5.87
CA GLU A 76 0.93 10.78 5.13
C GLU A 76 2.00 10.35 6.13
N ILE A 77 2.21 9.05 6.22
CA ILE A 77 3.07 8.44 7.23
C ILE A 77 4.54 8.74 6.90
N PRO A 78 5.31 9.31 7.85
CA PRO A 78 6.73 9.58 7.67
C PRO A 78 7.53 8.29 7.39
N HIS A 79 8.43 8.35 6.41
CA HIS A 79 9.20 7.17 5.95
C HIS A 79 10.09 6.53 7.03
N HIS A 80 10.49 7.29 8.06
CA HIS A 80 11.32 6.75 9.15
C HIS A 80 10.57 5.84 10.11
N LEU A 81 9.25 5.75 10.02
CA LEU A 81 8.41 4.90 10.88
C LEU A 81 8.24 3.47 10.38
N TYR A 82 8.67 3.18 9.15
CA TYR A 82 8.52 1.85 8.54
C TYR A 82 9.61 1.56 7.51
N SER A 83 9.87 0.29 7.25
CA SER A 83 10.79 -0.17 6.22
C SER A 83 10.24 0.08 4.82
N PRO A 84 11.06 0.49 3.83
CA PRO A 84 10.59 0.76 2.47
C PRO A 84 9.81 -0.42 1.87
N ILE A 85 8.69 -0.11 1.24
CA ILE A 85 7.89 -1.10 0.49
C ILE A 85 8.43 -1.14 -0.93
N LYS A 86 9.34 -2.08 -1.20
CA LYS A 86 9.89 -2.30 -2.55
C LYS A 86 8.92 -3.11 -3.39
N GLN A 87 8.72 -2.69 -4.64
CA GLN A 87 7.87 -3.37 -5.61
C GLN A 87 8.65 -3.54 -6.90
N ASP A 88 8.79 -4.79 -7.34
CA ASP A 88 9.55 -5.17 -8.51
C ASP A 88 8.67 -5.91 -9.53
N ALA A 89 9.07 -5.88 -10.79
CA ALA A 89 8.49 -6.67 -11.85
C ALA A 89 9.54 -7.61 -12.44
N ILE A 90 9.18 -8.86 -12.67
CA ILE A 90 10.07 -9.86 -13.26
C ILE A 90 9.43 -10.50 -14.48
N LEU A 91 10.25 -10.74 -15.51
CA LEU A 91 9.86 -11.53 -16.66
C LEU A 91 10.14 -13.02 -16.38
N LEU A 92 9.08 -13.81 -16.29
CA LEU A 92 9.21 -15.25 -16.09
C LEU A 92 9.75 -15.95 -17.34
N LYS A 93 10.42 -17.10 -17.18
CA LYS A 93 11.02 -17.90 -18.26
C LYS A 93 10.07 -18.16 -19.43
N ASN A 94 8.81 -18.42 -19.17
CA ASN A 94 7.80 -18.63 -20.22
C ASN A 94 7.45 -17.33 -20.98
N GLY A 95 7.77 -16.17 -20.44
CA GLY A 95 7.57 -14.86 -21.06
C GLY A 95 8.76 -14.40 -21.91
N GLU A 96 9.97 -14.92 -21.67
CA GLU A 96 11.21 -14.48 -22.35
C GLU A 96 11.15 -14.60 -23.87
N LYS A 97 10.45 -15.63 -24.38
CA LYS A 97 10.24 -15.86 -25.82
C LYS A 97 9.11 -15.01 -26.42
N LYS A 98 8.38 -14.25 -25.60
CA LYS A 98 7.24 -13.42 -26.04
C LYS A 98 7.68 -11.97 -26.20
N LYS A 99 7.83 -11.51 -27.45
CA LYS A 99 8.23 -10.13 -27.78
C LYS A 99 7.41 -9.07 -27.02
N ASN A 100 6.10 -9.27 -26.91
CA ASN A 100 5.22 -8.32 -26.22
C ASN A 100 5.45 -8.25 -24.69
N ALA A 101 5.83 -9.36 -24.05
CA ALA A 101 6.18 -9.38 -22.64
C ALA A 101 7.47 -8.59 -22.37
N MET A 102 8.47 -8.74 -23.23
CA MET A 102 9.71 -7.95 -23.19
C MET A 102 9.44 -6.46 -23.41
N LEU A 103 8.59 -6.12 -24.39
CA LEU A 103 8.21 -4.72 -24.66
C LEU A 103 7.46 -4.10 -23.48
N PHE A 104 6.59 -4.87 -22.84
CA PHE A 104 5.88 -4.41 -21.65
C PHE A 104 6.83 -4.11 -20.48
N LEU A 105 7.79 -5.00 -20.21
CA LEU A 105 8.79 -4.76 -19.17
C LEU A 105 9.63 -3.50 -19.45
N LYS A 106 10.07 -3.31 -20.71
CA LYS A 106 10.75 -2.08 -21.14
C LYS A 106 9.86 -0.85 -20.97
N PHE A 107 8.57 -0.95 -21.30
CA PHE A 107 7.61 0.14 -21.11
C PHE A 107 7.49 0.51 -19.62
N LEU A 108 7.39 -0.47 -18.71
CA LEU A 108 7.35 -0.22 -17.27
C LEU A 108 8.58 0.56 -16.78
N SER A 109 9.76 0.28 -17.32
CA SER A 109 11.02 0.95 -16.97
C SER A 109 11.21 2.31 -17.66
N SER A 110 10.32 2.69 -18.58
CA SER A 110 10.44 3.92 -19.37
C SER A 110 10.27 5.19 -18.50
N LYS A 111 10.94 6.28 -18.91
CA LYS A 111 10.81 7.60 -18.28
C LYS A 111 9.34 8.03 -18.17
N ARG A 112 8.57 7.86 -19.24
CA ARG A 112 7.14 8.19 -19.29
C ARG A 112 6.34 7.46 -18.20
N THR A 113 6.58 6.15 -18.03
CA THR A 113 5.91 5.34 -17.03
C THR A 113 6.32 5.76 -15.62
N LYS A 114 7.62 5.97 -15.37
CA LYS A 114 8.12 6.45 -14.08
C LYS A 114 7.51 7.80 -13.70
N GLU A 115 7.43 8.75 -14.63
CA GLU A 115 6.78 10.05 -14.40
C GLU A 115 5.29 9.92 -14.06
N LYS A 116 4.59 8.99 -14.74
CA LYS A 116 3.19 8.69 -14.42
C LYS A 116 3.05 8.09 -13.01
N LEU A 117 3.86 7.10 -12.67
CA LEU A 117 3.82 6.43 -11.37
C LEU A 117 4.17 7.39 -10.21
N LYS A 118 5.10 8.33 -10.41
CA LYS A 118 5.39 9.39 -9.43
C LYS A 118 4.14 10.19 -9.04
N LYS A 119 3.24 10.44 -9.98
CA LYS A 119 1.95 11.13 -9.70
C LYS A 119 1.05 10.33 -8.74
N PHE A 120 1.21 9.02 -8.68
CA PHE A 120 0.51 8.14 -7.74
C PHE A 120 1.30 7.86 -6.46
N GLY A 121 2.40 8.58 -6.24
CA GLY A 121 3.17 8.51 -5.00
C GLY A 121 4.29 7.45 -4.99
N TYR A 122 4.59 6.82 -6.11
CA TYR A 122 5.74 5.91 -6.20
C TYR A 122 7.05 6.69 -6.25
N VAL A 123 8.06 6.18 -5.54
CA VAL A 123 9.43 6.70 -5.55
C VAL A 123 10.31 5.73 -6.33
N PHE A 124 11.27 6.24 -7.07
CA PHE A 124 12.26 5.47 -7.84
C PHE A 124 13.65 5.87 -7.40
N ASP A 125 14.47 4.88 -7.16
CA ASP A 125 15.91 5.01 -6.93
C ASP A 125 16.61 5.47 -8.21
#